data_30d6b7b708a1e90e02454742a2601bc6
#
_entry.id   30d6b7b708a1e90e02454742a2601bc6
#
_cell.length_a   1.000
_cell.length_b   1.000
_cell.length_c   1.000
_cell.angle_alpha   90.00
_cell.angle_beta   90.00
_cell.angle_gamma   90.00
#
_symmetry.space_group_name_H-M   'P 1'
#
loop_
_entity.id
_entity.type
_entity.pdbx_description
1 polymer ?
#
loop_
_entity_poly.entity_id
_entity_poly.type
_entity_poly.pdbx_seq_one_letter_code
_entity_poly.pdbx_strand_id
1 'polypeptide(L)'
;MKPKRIVFATGNKDKMKEIRMIMEDLNLPILSMKEAGVEKEIIEDGTTFQENALIKAKAIAELLPDDIVMADDSGLEIDYLNKEPGIYSARYMGEHTSYDIKNNHILERLKGVPKEQRTARFVCAVAAVFPGGKSIV
;
A
#
# COMPACT_ATOMS: atom_id res chain seq x y z
N MET A 1 14.64 19.44 -12.83
CA MET A 1 13.74 19.07 -13.92
C MET A 1 12.34 18.91 -13.36
N LYS A 2 11.35 19.48 -14.01
CA LYS A 2 9.95 19.29 -13.57
C LYS A 2 9.50 17.86 -13.88
N PRO A 3 8.87 17.15 -12.92
CA PRO A 3 8.32 15.84 -13.21
C PRO A 3 7.22 15.93 -14.27
N LYS A 4 7.17 14.96 -15.17
CA LYS A 4 6.19 14.93 -16.25
C LYS A 4 4.90 14.21 -15.86
N ARG A 5 4.97 13.30 -14.88
CA ARG A 5 3.85 12.45 -14.49
C ARG A 5 4.08 11.85 -13.11
N ILE A 6 3.00 11.35 -12.54
CA ILE A 6 3.02 10.59 -11.29
C ILE A 6 2.71 9.13 -11.65
N VAL A 7 3.55 8.21 -11.18
CA VAL A 7 3.31 6.78 -11.32
C VAL A 7 3.04 6.19 -9.96
N PHE A 8 1.91 5.52 -9.81
CA PHE A 8 1.55 4.86 -8.57
C PHE A 8 1.86 3.36 -8.68
N ALA A 9 2.64 2.84 -7.74
CA ALA A 9 3.12 1.47 -7.74
C ALA A 9 2.02 0.49 -7.31
N THR A 10 0.97 0.39 -8.10
CA THR A 10 -0.16 -0.51 -7.88
C THR A 10 -0.70 -1.05 -9.20
N GLY A 11 -1.24 -2.26 -9.15
CA GLY A 11 -2.02 -2.84 -10.24
C GLY A 11 -3.53 -2.80 -10.01
N ASN A 12 -3.97 -2.21 -8.91
CA ASN A 12 -5.38 -2.18 -8.52
C ASN A 12 -6.11 -1.02 -9.21
N LYS A 13 -7.06 -1.34 -10.09
CA LYS A 13 -7.81 -0.34 -10.87
C LYS A 13 -8.70 0.54 -10.00
N ASP A 14 -9.31 -0.01 -8.98
CA ASP A 14 -10.19 0.75 -8.08
C ASP A 14 -9.37 1.74 -7.25
N LYS A 15 -8.22 1.32 -6.77
CA LYS A 15 -7.28 2.19 -6.08
C LYS A 15 -6.83 3.35 -6.98
N MET A 16 -6.51 3.06 -8.25
CA MET A 16 -6.11 4.08 -9.21
C MET A 16 -7.21 5.11 -9.45
N LYS A 17 -8.46 4.67 -9.51
CA LYS A 17 -9.61 5.55 -9.66
C LYS A 17 -9.71 6.54 -8.50
N GLU A 18 -9.59 6.05 -7.28
CA GLU A 18 -9.62 6.89 -6.08
C GLU A 18 -8.46 7.87 -6.05
N ILE A 19 -7.25 7.42 -6.37
CA ILE A 19 -6.05 8.26 -6.39
C ILE A 19 -6.19 9.38 -7.40
N ARG A 20 -6.70 9.08 -8.60
CA ARG A 20 -6.92 10.11 -9.63
C ARG A 20 -7.92 11.16 -9.18
N MET A 21 -8.97 10.76 -8.47
CA MET A 21 -9.95 11.70 -7.91
C MET A 21 -9.33 12.61 -6.86
N ILE A 22 -8.52 12.06 -5.97
CA ILE A 22 -7.87 12.81 -4.89
C ILE A 22 -6.86 13.81 -5.44
N MET A 23 -6.15 13.45 -6.49
CA MET A 23 -4.99 14.19 -7.00
C MET A 23 -5.27 14.98 -8.28
N GLU A 24 -6.52 15.10 -8.69
CA GLU A 24 -6.88 15.76 -9.97
C GLU A 24 -6.41 17.20 -10.08
N ASP A 25 -6.35 17.91 -8.95
CA ASP A 25 -5.95 19.32 -8.90
C ASP A 25 -4.47 19.55 -9.25
N LEU A 26 -3.66 18.50 -9.26
CA LEU A 26 -2.25 18.60 -9.58
C LEU A 26 -1.99 18.79 -11.09
N ASN A 27 -2.98 18.55 -11.93
CA ASN A 27 -2.90 18.67 -13.39
C ASN A 27 -1.71 17.90 -14.01
N LEU A 28 -1.37 16.75 -13.42
CA LEU A 28 -0.35 15.84 -13.93
C LEU A 28 -1.00 14.51 -14.30
N PRO A 29 -0.51 13.86 -15.39
CA PRO A 29 -0.94 12.49 -15.66
C PRO A 29 -0.60 11.58 -14.48
N ILE A 30 -1.56 10.74 -14.08
CA ILE A 30 -1.39 9.78 -12.98
C ILE A 30 -1.61 8.39 -13.55
N LEU A 31 -0.55 7.60 -13.57
CA LEU A 31 -0.52 6.28 -14.18
C LEU A 31 -0.31 5.19 -13.15
N SER A 32 -0.86 4.01 -13.42
CA SER A 32 -0.47 2.79 -12.71
C SER A 32 0.89 2.30 -13.22
N MET A 33 1.49 1.34 -12.52
CA MET A 33 2.71 0.67 -12.99
C MET A 33 2.54 0.11 -14.39
N LYS A 34 1.43 -0.59 -14.64
CA LYS A 34 1.15 -1.22 -15.93
C LYS A 34 1.03 -0.18 -17.05
N GLU A 35 0.33 0.90 -16.78
CA GLU A 35 0.17 1.99 -17.75
C GLU A 35 1.50 2.68 -18.08
N ALA A 36 2.41 2.70 -17.11
CA ALA A 36 3.76 3.24 -17.30
C ALA A 36 4.72 2.23 -17.95
N GLY A 37 4.25 1.03 -18.28
CA GLY A 37 5.05 0.01 -18.91
C GLY A 37 6.01 -0.72 -17.98
N VAL A 38 5.76 -0.69 -16.68
CA VAL A 38 6.61 -1.33 -15.66
C VAL A 38 5.93 -2.57 -15.13
N GLU A 39 6.62 -3.71 -15.26
CA GLU A 39 6.23 -4.96 -14.63
C GLU A 39 7.42 -5.43 -13.79
N LYS A 40 7.29 -5.33 -12.49
CA LYS A 40 8.33 -5.77 -11.55
C LYS A 40 7.67 -6.32 -10.29
N GLU A 41 8.07 -7.51 -9.92
CA GLU A 41 7.72 -8.07 -8.63
C GLU A 41 8.57 -7.40 -7.55
N ILE A 42 7.92 -6.87 -6.53
CA ILE A 42 8.58 -6.14 -5.45
C ILE A 42 8.45 -6.96 -4.17
N ILE A 43 9.58 -7.24 -3.54
CA ILE A 43 9.60 -7.95 -2.26
C ILE A 43 9.45 -6.92 -1.15
N GLU A 44 8.31 -6.95 -0.46
CA GLU A 44 8.03 -6.09 0.68
C GLU A 44 8.46 -6.81 1.96
N ASP A 45 9.74 -6.69 2.29
CA ASP A 45 10.36 -7.36 3.44
C ASP A 45 10.65 -6.41 4.62
N GLY A 46 10.04 -5.23 4.62
CA GLY A 46 10.13 -4.31 5.74
C GLY A 46 9.32 -4.77 6.95
N THR A 47 9.55 -4.12 8.07
CA THR A 47 8.90 -4.42 9.35
C THR A 47 7.81 -3.41 9.71
N THR A 48 7.64 -2.36 8.92
CA THR A 48 6.60 -1.35 9.12
C THR A 48 5.90 -1.04 7.80
N PHE A 49 4.70 -0.45 7.88
CA PHE A 49 4.00 0.03 6.69
C PHE A 49 4.82 1.07 5.95
N GLN A 50 5.47 1.97 6.68
CA GLN A 50 6.32 3.02 6.11
C GLN A 50 7.49 2.43 5.32
N GLU A 51 8.17 1.44 5.89
CA GLU A 51 9.27 0.76 5.21
C GLU A 51 8.82 0.09 3.93
N ASN A 52 7.71 -0.64 3.97
CA ASN A 52 7.18 -1.35 2.80
C ASN A 52 6.72 -0.39 1.70
N ALA A 53 6.07 0.71 2.05
CA ALA A 53 5.68 1.73 1.09
C ALA A 53 6.92 2.32 0.39
N LEU A 54 7.95 2.64 1.16
CA LEU A 54 9.18 3.21 0.64
C LEU A 54 9.96 2.22 -0.23
N ILE A 55 10.07 0.96 0.17
CA ILE A 55 10.69 -0.10 -0.63
C ILE A 55 10.02 -0.19 -2.00
N LYS A 56 8.71 -0.19 -2.02
CA LYS A 56 7.93 -0.28 -3.25
C LYS A 56 8.16 0.94 -4.14
N ALA A 57 8.07 2.14 -3.58
CA ALA A 57 8.26 3.37 -4.34
C ALA A 57 9.67 3.46 -4.91
N LYS A 58 10.70 3.14 -4.14
CA LYS A 58 12.10 3.18 -4.59
C LYS A 58 12.36 2.17 -5.70
N ALA A 59 11.84 0.97 -5.59
CA ALA A 59 12.04 -0.07 -6.59
C ALA A 59 11.51 0.34 -7.98
N ILE A 60 10.39 1.02 -8.02
CA ILE A 60 9.80 1.51 -9.26
C ILE A 60 10.48 2.79 -9.73
N ALA A 61 10.87 3.68 -8.80
CA ALA A 61 11.57 4.92 -9.14
C ALA A 61 12.91 4.68 -9.84
N GLU A 62 13.60 3.60 -9.52
CA GLU A 62 14.85 3.21 -10.22
C GLU A 62 14.62 2.98 -11.71
N LEU A 63 13.44 2.52 -12.09
CA LEU A 63 13.07 2.26 -13.48
C LEU A 63 12.49 3.51 -14.16
N LEU A 64 12.06 4.49 -13.40
CA LEU A 64 11.39 5.71 -13.88
C LEU A 64 12.00 6.95 -13.22
N PRO A 65 13.28 7.24 -13.49
CA PRO A 65 14.02 8.28 -12.75
C PRO A 65 13.50 9.70 -12.96
N ASP A 66 12.74 9.94 -14.00
CA ASP A 66 12.22 11.29 -14.31
C ASP A 66 10.80 11.52 -13.79
N ASP A 67 10.18 10.50 -13.23
CA ASP A 67 8.81 10.57 -12.73
C ASP A 67 8.77 10.72 -11.20
N ILE A 68 7.64 11.23 -10.70
CA ILE A 68 7.32 11.07 -9.28
C ILE A 68 6.70 9.68 -9.12
N VAL A 69 7.29 8.85 -8.28
CA VAL A 69 6.76 7.51 -8.00
C VAL A 69 6.22 7.47 -6.59
N MET A 70 4.97 7.03 -6.47
CA MET A 70 4.30 6.88 -5.18
C MET A 70 3.90 5.44 -4.95
N ALA A 71 3.85 5.05 -3.71
CA ALA A 71 3.37 3.73 -3.30
C ALA A 71 2.71 3.83 -1.94
N ASP A 72 1.80 2.92 -1.67
CA ASP A 72 1.21 2.79 -0.35
C ASP A 72 1.42 1.37 0.18
N ASP A 73 1.37 1.26 1.49
CA ASP A 73 1.21 -0.01 2.18
C ASP A 73 0.17 0.20 3.27
N SER A 74 -0.82 -0.68 3.33
CA SER A 74 -1.93 -0.54 4.25
C SER A 74 -2.36 -1.88 4.80
N GLY A 75 -3.00 -1.84 5.96
CA GLY A 75 -3.48 -3.05 6.60
C GLY A 75 -4.29 -2.77 7.84
N LEU A 76 -4.76 -3.86 8.43
CA LEU A 76 -5.60 -3.88 9.62
C LEU A 76 -4.74 -4.27 10.83
N GLU A 77 -4.76 -3.43 11.86
CA GLU A 77 -4.14 -3.74 13.16
C GLU A 77 -5.22 -3.98 14.20
N ILE A 78 -5.21 -5.15 14.82
CA ILE A 78 -6.16 -5.53 15.86
C ILE A 78 -5.40 -5.63 17.18
N ASP A 79 -5.75 -4.79 18.14
CA ASP A 79 -4.99 -4.65 19.38
C ASP A 79 -4.93 -5.95 20.19
N TYR A 80 -6.05 -6.66 20.33
CA TYR A 80 -6.09 -7.94 21.07
C TYR A 80 -5.21 -9.02 20.43
N LEU A 81 -4.96 -8.93 19.13
CA LEU A 81 -4.13 -9.88 18.38
C LEU A 81 -2.70 -9.36 18.19
N ASN A 82 -2.21 -8.52 19.08
CA ASN A 82 -0.87 -7.91 19.01
C ASN A 82 -0.65 -7.19 17.66
N LYS A 83 -1.67 -6.48 17.20
CA LYS A 83 -1.69 -5.72 15.96
C LYS A 83 -1.65 -6.59 14.69
N GLU A 84 -1.88 -7.90 14.81
CA GLU A 84 -2.05 -8.73 13.62
C GLU A 84 -3.39 -8.43 12.93
N PRO A 85 -3.52 -8.64 11.61
CA PRO A 85 -2.49 -9.10 10.68
C PRO A 85 -1.47 -8.05 10.28
N GLY A 86 -1.68 -6.76 10.56
CA GLY A 86 -0.70 -5.69 10.37
C GLY A 86 -0.15 -5.64 8.95
N ILE A 87 1.17 -5.58 8.80
CA ILE A 87 1.85 -5.53 7.50
C ILE A 87 1.60 -6.77 6.64
N TYR A 88 1.10 -7.84 7.24
CA TYR A 88 0.78 -9.09 6.52
C TYR A 88 -0.68 -9.16 6.08
N SER A 89 -1.46 -8.09 6.21
CA SER A 89 -2.91 -8.11 5.95
C SER A 89 -3.27 -8.67 4.58
N ALA A 90 -2.59 -8.25 3.53
CA ALA A 90 -2.86 -8.74 2.18
C ALA A 90 -2.52 -10.23 2.01
N ARG A 91 -1.54 -10.72 2.76
CA ARG A 91 -1.03 -12.10 2.69
C ARG A 91 -1.59 -13.01 3.77
N TYR A 92 -2.37 -12.46 4.68
CA TYR A 92 -2.95 -13.21 5.80
C TYR A 92 -3.77 -14.39 5.29
N MET A 93 -3.42 -15.60 5.73
CA MET A 93 -4.04 -16.85 5.28
C MET A 93 -3.87 -17.13 3.78
N GLY A 94 -2.93 -16.47 3.11
CA GLY A 94 -2.69 -16.65 1.69
C GLY A 94 -3.12 -15.46 0.85
N GLU A 95 -2.33 -15.13 -0.13
CA GLU A 95 -2.50 -13.94 -0.97
C GLU A 95 -3.81 -13.94 -1.77
N HIS A 96 -4.27 -15.14 -2.15
CA HIS A 96 -5.47 -15.31 -2.95
C HIS A 96 -6.71 -15.75 -2.14
N THR A 97 -6.60 -15.75 -0.82
CA THR A 97 -7.71 -16.12 0.06
C THR A 97 -8.73 -14.98 0.10
N SER A 98 -10.02 -15.29 0.00
CA SER A 98 -11.07 -14.27 0.05
C SER A 98 -11.11 -13.55 1.40
N TYR A 99 -11.55 -12.29 1.38
CA TYR A 99 -11.70 -11.51 2.62
C TYR A 99 -12.77 -12.09 3.53
N ASP A 100 -13.79 -12.76 3.01
CA ASP A 100 -14.79 -13.44 3.84
C ASP A 100 -14.13 -14.51 4.71
N ILE A 101 -13.23 -15.30 4.14
CA ILE A 101 -12.50 -16.33 4.86
C ILE A 101 -11.54 -15.69 5.87
N LYS A 102 -10.80 -14.66 5.47
CA LYS A 102 -9.87 -13.94 6.36
C LYS A 102 -10.61 -13.33 7.54
N ASN A 103 -11.73 -12.66 7.30
CA ASN A 103 -12.53 -12.01 8.33
C ASN A 103 -13.13 -13.01 9.30
N ASN A 104 -13.66 -14.13 8.79
CA ASN A 104 -14.20 -15.18 9.62
C ASN A 104 -13.14 -15.81 10.52
N HIS A 105 -11.93 -15.99 10.01
CA HIS A 105 -10.81 -16.48 10.80
C HIS A 105 -10.44 -15.52 11.93
N ILE A 106 -10.40 -14.23 11.64
CA ILE A 106 -10.13 -13.19 12.63
C ILE A 106 -11.23 -13.18 13.72
N LEU A 107 -12.50 -13.27 13.31
CA LEU A 107 -13.61 -13.31 14.25
C LEU A 107 -13.55 -14.56 15.15
N GLU A 108 -13.13 -15.70 14.61
CA GLU A 108 -12.91 -16.92 15.39
C GLU A 108 -11.81 -16.72 16.46
N ARG A 109 -10.73 -16.06 16.08
CA ARG A 109 -9.63 -15.72 17.02
C ARG A 109 -10.09 -14.75 18.12
N LEU A 110 -11.11 -13.96 17.86
CA LEU A 110 -11.69 -12.99 18.81
C LEU A 110 -12.87 -13.58 19.61
N LYS A 111 -13.18 -14.84 19.41
CA LYS A 111 -14.29 -15.47 20.11
C LYS A 111 -14.10 -15.39 21.63
N GLY A 112 -15.14 -14.92 22.32
CA GLY A 112 -15.09 -14.73 23.76
C GLY A 112 -14.42 -13.44 24.22
N VAL A 113 -13.88 -12.63 23.33
CA VAL A 113 -13.27 -11.35 23.65
C VAL A 113 -14.37 -10.29 23.78
N PRO A 114 -14.45 -9.55 24.91
CA PRO A 114 -15.43 -8.47 25.06
C PRO A 114 -15.25 -7.38 24.01
N LYS A 115 -16.35 -6.75 23.64
CA LYS A 115 -16.36 -5.68 22.61
C LYS A 115 -15.34 -4.58 22.92
N GLU A 116 -15.20 -4.19 24.19
CA GLU A 116 -14.29 -3.13 24.63
C GLU A 116 -12.82 -3.46 24.37
N GLN A 117 -12.50 -4.75 24.20
CA GLN A 117 -11.14 -5.22 23.92
C GLN A 117 -10.92 -5.55 22.43
N ARG A 118 -11.91 -5.27 21.59
CA ARG A 118 -11.84 -5.54 20.14
C ARG A 118 -11.47 -4.29 19.34
N THR A 119 -10.69 -3.40 19.92
CA THR A 119 -10.26 -2.20 19.19
C THR A 119 -9.32 -2.55 18.06
N ALA A 120 -9.51 -1.86 16.95
CA ALA A 120 -8.74 -2.09 15.74
C ALA A 120 -8.66 -0.79 14.93
N ARG A 121 -7.74 -0.75 13.97
CA ARG A 121 -7.61 0.38 13.06
C ARG A 121 -7.08 -0.06 11.71
N PHE A 122 -7.45 0.67 10.67
CA PHE A 122 -6.77 0.59 9.39
C PHE A 122 -5.62 1.58 9.38
N VAL A 123 -4.48 1.15 8.88
CA VAL A 123 -3.28 1.97 8.75
C VAL A 123 -2.91 2.04 7.27
N CYS A 124 -2.55 3.23 6.81
CA CYS A 124 -2.05 3.44 5.46
C CYS A 124 -0.83 4.33 5.52
N ALA A 125 0.28 3.86 4.97
CA ALA A 125 1.48 4.66 4.78
C ALA A 125 1.67 4.91 3.29
N VAL A 126 1.97 6.15 2.92
CA VAL A 126 2.20 6.55 1.53
C VAL A 126 3.62 7.10 1.41
N ALA A 127 4.37 6.57 0.47
CA ALA A 127 5.72 7.04 0.16
C ALA A 127 5.74 7.70 -1.22
N ALA A 128 6.56 8.72 -1.39
CA ALA A 128 6.83 9.35 -2.67
C ALA A 128 8.33 9.49 -2.88
N VAL A 129 8.78 9.15 -4.08
CA VAL A 129 10.16 9.34 -4.52
C VAL A 129 10.14 10.30 -5.71
N PHE A 130 10.89 11.37 -5.58
CA PHE A 130 10.96 12.43 -6.59
C PHE A 130 12.14 12.22 -7.53
N PRO A 131 12.10 12.80 -8.74
CA PRO A 131 13.30 12.82 -9.60
C PRO A 131 14.51 13.37 -8.83
N GLY A 132 15.64 12.67 -8.94
CA GLY A 132 16.83 12.98 -8.15
C GLY A 132 16.99 12.17 -6.87
N GLY A 133 15.98 11.39 -6.50
CA GLY A 133 16.07 10.40 -5.41
C GLY A 133 15.57 10.86 -4.04
N LYS A 134 15.15 12.11 -3.89
CA LYS A 134 14.56 12.58 -2.63
C LYS A 134 13.24 11.86 -2.37
N SER A 135 13.02 11.43 -1.13
CA SER A 135 11.82 10.71 -0.76
C SER A 135 11.17 11.27 0.50
N ILE A 136 9.87 11.04 0.61
CA ILE A 136 9.08 11.32 1.82
C ILE A 136 8.13 10.16 2.10
N VAL A 137 7.78 10.00 3.32
CA VAL A 137 6.79 9.02 3.74
C VAL A 137 5.77 9.69 4.65
#